data_cf9be08c300e5eff62c36ddc9b3e68ef
#
_entry.id   cf9be08c300e5eff62c36ddc9b3e68ef
#
_cell.length_a   1.000
_cell.length_b   1.000
_cell.length_c   1.000
_cell.angle_alpha   90.00
_cell.angle_beta   90.00
_cell.angle_gamma   90.00
#
_symmetry.space_group_name_H-M   'P 1'
#
loop_
_entity.id
_entity.type
_entity.pdbx_description
1 polymer ?
#
loop_
_entity_poly.entity_id
_entity_poly.type
_entity_poly.pdbx_seq_one_letter_code
_entity_poly.pdbx_strand_id
1 'polypeptide(L)'
;MWIYSTPAVTSHIFGTTDTVSEAYNKGANRVGVLMAVYYGFAAIMAFVLLLLARNTNRKITNLIALTFGGIGLVSFYFIKNPNLLIIPELGIGIAWAGILSMPYAILTGAIPYNKMGVYMGIFNFFIVIPQILAASILGDLVLHLFNSKAIFALVPGGASMVLAGIITLFVEDKKAKL
;
A
#
# COMPACT_ATOMS: atom_id res chain seq x y z
N MET A 1 -0.07 7.06 -0.14
CA MET A 1 0.16 6.71 1.26
C MET A 1 1.38 7.44 1.84
N TRP A 2 2.60 7.23 1.39
CA TRP A 2 3.86 7.73 1.96
C TRP A 2 3.90 9.26 2.16
N ILE A 3 3.43 10.01 1.19
CA ILE A 3 3.41 11.49 1.24
C ILE A 3 2.47 11.98 2.34
N TYR A 4 1.37 11.25 2.60
CA TYR A 4 0.32 11.68 3.53
C TYR A 4 0.37 11.02 4.90
N SER A 5 1.24 10.01 5.15
CA SER A 5 1.34 9.32 6.44
C SER A 5 1.72 10.26 7.57
N THR A 6 2.79 11.05 7.40
CA THR A 6 3.23 11.99 8.43
C THR A 6 2.18 13.07 8.69
N PRO A 7 1.67 13.83 7.70
CA PRO A 7 0.62 14.80 7.92
C PRO A 7 -0.67 14.20 8.51
N ALA A 8 -1.04 12.98 8.10
CA ALA A 8 -2.22 12.31 8.63
C ALA A 8 -2.07 11.98 10.12
N VAL A 9 -0.96 11.38 10.53
CA VAL A 9 -0.72 11.01 11.92
C VAL A 9 -0.53 12.24 12.80
N THR A 10 0.28 13.22 12.38
CA THR A 10 0.54 14.43 13.18
C THR A 10 -0.72 15.27 13.38
N SER A 11 -1.52 15.47 12.33
CA SER A 11 -2.75 16.26 12.44
C SER A 11 -3.90 15.53 13.10
N HIS A 12 -4.11 14.23 12.78
CA HIS A 12 -5.27 13.50 13.28
C HIS A 12 -5.10 12.95 14.70
N ILE A 13 -3.87 12.57 15.08
CA ILE A 13 -3.58 11.90 16.36
C ILE A 13 -2.88 12.82 17.34
N PHE A 14 -1.90 13.61 16.87
CA PHE A 14 -1.16 14.54 17.71
C PHE A 14 -1.74 15.97 17.68
N GLY A 15 -2.76 16.22 16.86
CA GLY A 15 -3.53 17.46 16.83
C GLY A 15 -2.75 18.69 16.36
N THR A 16 -1.64 18.51 15.63
CA THR A 16 -0.79 19.63 15.18
C THR A 16 -0.37 19.50 13.71
N THR A 17 -0.31 20.65 13.06
CA THR A 17 0.27 20.82 11.70
C THR A 17 1.55 21.67 11.74
N ASP A 18 1.90 22.21 12.90
CA ASP A 18 3.09 23.03 13.09
C ASP A 18 4.35 22.15 13.14
N THR A 19 5.14 22.19 12.06
CA THR A 19 6.33 21.36 11.86
C THR A 19 7.47 21.63 12.86
N VAL A 20 7.43 22.74 13.58
CA VAL A 20 8.43 23.11 14.58
C VAL A 20 8.04 22.63 15.98
N SER A 21 6.77 22.29 16.19
CA SER A 21 6.25 21.88 17.50
C SER A 21 6.80 20.53 17.95
N GLU A 22 6.96 20.38 19.29
CA GLU A 22 7.37 19.10 19.89
C GLU A 22 6.35 17.97 19.59
N ALA A 23 5.07 18.31 19.56
CA ALA A 23 4.00 17.36 19.23
C ALA A 23 4.13 16.80 17.80
N TYR A 24 4.49 17.68 16.83
CA TYR A 24 4.76 17.24 15.45
C TYR A 24 5.97 16.30 15.40
N ASN A 25 7.06 16.64 16.07
CA ASN A 25 8.25 15.80 16.11
C ASN A 25 7.97 14.41 16.71
N LYS A 26 7.18 14.36 17.81
CA LYS A 26 6.71 13.09 18.38
C LYS A 26 5.88 12.28 17.37
N GLY A 27 4.98 12.92 16.67
CA GLY A 27 4.17 12.29 15.62
C GLY A 27 5.02 11.77 14.45
N ALA A 28 5.94 12.56 13.95
CA ALA A 28 6.86 12.18 12.86
C ALA A 28 7.77 11.01 13.27
N ASN A 29 8.33 11.03 14.48
CA ASN A 29 9.10 9.91 15.02
C ASN A 29 8.24 8.64 15.12
N ARG A 30 6.98 8.77 15.54
CA ARG A 30 6.04 7.63 15.57
C ARG A 30 5.83 7.04 14.19
N VAL A 31 5.63 7.87 13.16
CA VAL A 31 5.52 7.40 11.77
C VAL A 31 6.78 6.66 11.32
N GLY A 32 7.97 7.14 11.70
CA GLY A 32 9.22 6.41 11.43
C GLY A 32 9.23 5.00 12.01
N VAL A 33 8.80 4.85 13.27
CA VAL A 33 8.66 3.52 13.91
C VAL A 33 7.61 2.66 13.19
N LEU A 34 6.46 3.23 12.84
CA LEU A 34 5.41 2.53 12.11
C LEU A 34 5.89 2.02 10.75
N MET A 35 6.64 2.85 10.03
CA MET A 35 7.26 2.45 8.77
C MET A 35 8.28 1.32 8.93
N ALA A 36 9.10 1.35 9.98
CA ALA A 36 10.04 0.28 10.28
C ALA A 36 9.31 -1.05 10.55
N VAL A 37 8.23 -1.01 11.33
CA VAL A 37 7.39 -2.19 11.60
C VAL A 37 6.78 -2.73 10.32
N TYR A 38 6.18 -1.87 9.51
CA TYR A 38 5.55 -2.24 8.26
C TYR A 38 6.54 -2.88 7.28
N TYR A 39 7.73 -2.30 7.09
CA TYR A 39 8.75 -2.89 6.21
C TYR A 39 9.30 -4.21 6.74
N GLY A 40 9.58 -4.28 8.04
CA GLY A 40 10.03 -5.51 8.68
C GLY A 40 9.00 -6.64 8.55
N PHE A 41 7.74 -6.31 8.78
CA PHE A 41 6.64 -7.26 8.63
C PHE A 41 6.41 -7.67 7.16
N ALA A 42 6.51 -6.72 6.23
CA ALA A 42 6.42 -7.01 4.80
C ALA A 42 7.50 -8.02 4.33
N ALA A 43 8.72 -7.91 4.84
CA ALA A 43 9.78 -8.86 4.53
C ALA A 43 9.43 -10.29 4.98
N ILE A 44 8.84 -10.46 6.17
CA ILE A 44 8.37 -11.75 6.66
C ILE A 44 7.20 -12.25 5.80
N MET A 45 6.25 -11.38 5.50
CA MET A 45 5.05 -11.74 4.73
C MET A 45 5.36 -12.08 3.28
N ALA A 46 6.46 -11.63 2.71
CA ALA A 46 6.90 -12.05 1.38
C ALA A 46 7.08 -13.57 1.26
N PHE A 47 7.63 -14.21 2.30
CA PHE A 47 7.75 -15.67 2.36
C PHE A 47 6.40 -16.36 2.58
N VAL A 48 5.57 -15.80 3.48
CA VAL A 48 4.23 -16.36 3.76
C VAL A 48 3.34 -16.31 2.51
N LEU A 49 3.33 -15.19 1.80
CA LEU A 49 2.55 -15.03 0.57
C LEU A 49 3.03 -15.93 -0.56
N LEU A 50 4.33 -16.24 -0.62
CA LEU A 50 4.86 -17.22 -1.57
C LEU A 50 4.28 -18.62 -1.29
N LEU A 51 4.23 -19.04 -0.04
CA LEU A 51 3.64 -20.32 0.36
C LEU A 51 2.13 -20.32 0.09
N LEU A 52 1.44 -19.24 0.40
CA LEU A 52 0.01 -19.09 0.12
C LEU A 52 -0.29 -19.19 -1.38
N ALA A 53 0.52 -18.53 -2.22
CA ALA A 53 0.36 -18.56 -3.68
C ALA A 53 0.60 -19.95 -4.29
N ARG A 54 1.46 -20.78 -3.66
CA ARG A 54 1.67 -22.17 -4.06
C ARG A 54 0.45 -23.06 -3.75
N ASN A 55 -0.20 -22.82 -2.61
CA ASN A 55 -1.33 -23.61 -2.13
C ASN A 55 -2.69 -23.18 -2.71
N THR A 56 -2.77 -21.91 -3.17
CA THR A 56 -3.97 -21.34 -3.77
C THR A 56 -3.70 -20.95 -5.22
N ASN A 57 -3.61 -19.65 -5.49
CA ASN A 57 -3.10 -19.09 -6.73
C ASN A 57 -2.65 -17.64 -6.48
N ARG A 58 -1.86 -17.08 -7.42
CA ARG A 58 -1.31 -15.73 -7.32
C ARG A 58 -2.38 -14.65 -7.23
N LYS A 59 -3.52 -14.80 -7.92
CA LYS A 59 -4.62 -13.84 -7.94
C LYS A 59 -5.34 -13.76 -6.59
N ILE A 60 -5.66 -14.91 -6.00
CA ILE A 60 -6.29 -14.98 -4.67
C ILE A 60 -5.34 -14.44 -3.60
N THR A 61 -4.08 -14.80 -3.68
CA THR A 61 -3.05 -14.29 -2.76
C THR A 61 -2.94 -12.77 -2.84
N ASN A 62 -2.97 -12.20 -4.06
CA ASN A 62 -2.95 -10.74 -4.26
C ASN A 62 -4.21 -10.07 -3.72
N LEU A 63 -5.40 -10.65 -3.98
CA LEU A 63 -6.66 -10.15 -3.40
C LEU A 63 -6.61 -10.12 -1.88
N ILE A 64 -6.18 -11.20 -1.24
CA ILE A 64 -6.07 -11.27 0.23
C ILE A 64 -5.12 -10.19 0.73
N ALA A 65 -3.93 -10.09 0.14
CA ALA A 65 -2.93 -9.11 0.54
C ALA A 65 -3.45 -7.67 0.43
N LEU A 66 -4.05 -7.31 -0.71
CA LEU A 66 -4.59 -5.97 -0.95
C LEU A 66 -5.80 -5.65 -0.06
N THR A 67 -6.61 -6.65 0.26
CA THR A 67 -7.75 -6.49 1.18
C THR A 67 -7.26 -6.14 2.60
N PHE A 68 -6.25 -6.86 3.12
CA PHE A 68 -5.64 -6.53 4.40
C PHE A 68 -5.03 -5.12 4.42
N GLY A 69 -4.34 -4.72 3.35
CA GLY A 69 -3.80 -3.37 3.23
C GLY A 69 -4.87 -2.30 3.13
N GLY A 70 -5.93 -2.55 2.37
CA GLY A 70 -7.07 -1.64 2.25
C GLY A 70 -7.78 -1.42 3.58
N ILE A 71 -8.06 -2.50 4.33
CA ILE A 71 -8.62 -2.44 5.68
C ILE A 71 -7.65 -1.69 6.62
N GLY A 72 -6.35 -1.97 6.52
CA GLY A 72 -5.31 -1.27 7.26
C GLY A 72 -5.37 0.24 7.04
N LEU A 73 -5.37 0.70 5.79
CA LEU A 73 -5.44 2.13 5.46
C LEU A 73 -6.73 2.80 5.97
N VAL A 74 -7.87 2.16 5.79
CA VAL A 74 -9.16 2.69 6.27
C VAL A 74 -9.21 2.74 7.79
N SER A 75 -8.63 1.77 8.50
CA SER A 75 -8.63 1.71 9.96
C SER A 75 -7.84 2.83 10.63
N PHE A 76 -6.89 3.47 9.93
CA PHE A 76 -6.21 4.67 10.43
C PHE A 76 -7.18 5.80 10.82
N TYR A 77 -8.29 5.92 10.10
CA TYR A 77 -9.31 6.93 10.39
C TYR A 77 -9.98 6.72 11.76
N PHE A 78 -10.19 5.47 12.15
CA PHE A 78 -10.90 5.11 13.38
C PHE A 78 -9.99 5.06 14.62
N ILE A 79 -8.68 4.84 14.42
CA ILE A 79 -7.73 4.66 15.51
C ILE A 79 -7.14 6.03 15.90
N LYS A 80 -7.38 6.44 17.15
CA LYS A 80 -6.83 7.67 17.73
C LYS A 80 -5.65 7.44 18.68
N ASN A 81 -5.44 6.19 19.12
CA ASN A 81 -4.33 5.86 20.00
C ASN A 81 -3.06 5.60 19.17
N PRO A 82 -1.96 6.36 19.38
CA PRO A 82 -0.72 6.19 18.63
C PRO A 82 -0.13 4.78 18.71
N ASN A 83 -0.33 4.08 19.83
CA ASN A 83 0.22 2.75 20.04
C ASN A 83 -0.52 1.66 19.23
N LEU A 84 -1.82 1.85 19.00
CA LEU A 84 -2.64 0.91 18.23
C LEU A 84 -2.43 1.04 16.73
N LEU A 85 -1.75 2.09 16.24
CA LEU A 85 -1.43 2.26 14.82
C LEU A 85 -0.52 1.17 14.25
N ILE A 86 0.11 0.37 15.10
CA ILE A 86 0.88 -0.80 14.67
C ILE A 86 -0.04 -1.82 13.98
N ILE A 87 -1.29 -1.96 14.43
CA ILE A 87 -2.24 -2.95 13.87
C ILE A 87 -2.52 -2.70 12.38
N PRO A 88 -2.95 -1.50 11.96
CA PRO A 88 -3.11 -1.19 10.54
C PRO A 88 -1.81 -1.34 9.73
N GLU A 89 -0.66 -1.02 10.30
CA GLU A 89 0.63 -1.16 9.60
C GLU A 89 0.97 -2.62 9.27
N LEU A 90 0.55 -3.57 10.09
CA LEU A 90 0.69 -4.99 9.75
C LEU A 90 -0.11 -5.35 8.49
N GLY A 91 -1.36 -4.86 8.38
CA GLY A 91 -2.18 -5.04 7.18
C GLY A 91 -1.54 -4.42 5.93
N ILE A 92 -0.99 -3.22 6.07
CA ILE A 92 -0.27 -2.52 5.00
C ILE A 92 1.01 -3.27 4.61
N GLY A 93 1.72 -3.85 5.58
CA GLY A 93 2.90 -4.69 5.34
C GLY A 93 2.58 -5.93 4.52
N ILE A 94 1.45 -6.60 4.79
CA ILE A 94 0.96 -7.71 3.97
C ILE A 94 0.72 -7.25 2.52
N ALA A 95 0.03 -6.13 2.34
CA ALA A 95 -0.26 -5.59 1.02
C ALA A 95 1.01 -5.21 0.25
N TRP A 96 1.97 -4.61 0.92
CA TRP A 96 3.23 -4.22 0.30
C TRP A 96 4.01 -5.42 -0.21
N ALA A 97 4.10 -6.49 0.58
CA ALA A 97 4.67 -7.75 0.15
C ALA A 97 3.92 -8.33 -1.07
N GLY A 98 2.59 -8.25 -1.09
CA GLY A 98 1.75 -8.68 -2.20
C GLY A 98 1.98 -7.86 -3.47
N ILE A 99 1.98 -6.52 -3.37
CA ILE A 99 2.20 -5.58 -4.49
C ILE A 99 3.56 -5.80 -5.15
N LEU A 100 4.60 -6.06 -4.36
CA LEU A 100 5.95 -6.28 -4.88
C LEU A 100 6.17 -7.69 -5.45
N SER A 101 5.32 -8.66 -5.13
CA SER A 101 5.56 -10.05 -5.53
C SER A 101 4.54 -10.58 -6.53
N MET A 102 3.24 -10.45 -6.28
CA MET A 102 2.20 -11.14 -7.06
C MET A 102 2.03 -10.61 -8.48
N PRO A 103 1.95 -9.29 -8.77
CA PRO A 103 1.83 -8.78 -10.13
C PRO A 103 3.03 -9.15 -10.98
N TYR A 104 4.25 -9.07 -10.43
CA TYR A 104 5.46 -9.49 -11.13
C TYR A 104 5.48 -10.98 -11.41
N ALA A 105 5.03 -11.81 -10.47
CA ALA A 105 4.95 -13.24 -10.65
C ALA A 105 3.90 -13.63 -11.72
N ILE A 106 2.76 -12.94 -11.80
CA ILE A 106 1.75 -13.14 -12.84
C ILE A 106 2.31 -12.73 -14.21
N LEU A 107 2.94 -11.56 -14.28
CA LEU A 107 3.52 -11.02 -15.50
C LEU A 107 4.60 -11.92 -16.07
N THR A 108 5.56 -12.36 -15.24
CA THR A 108 6.66 -13.26 -15.68
C THR A 108 6.17 -14.60 -16.19
N GLY A 109 5.03 -15.09 -15.69
CA GLY A 109 4.41 -16.31 -16.18
C GLY A 109 3.77 -16.20 -17.56
N ALA A 110 3.51 -14.96 -18.03
CA ALA A 110 2.82 -14.70 -19.30
C ALA A 110 3.78 -14.26 -20.44
N ILE A 111 5.01 -13.86 -20.12
CA ILE A 111 5.95 -13.23 -21.06
C ILE A 111 7.01 -14.22 -21.54
N PRO A 112 7.35 -14.23 -22.85
CA PRO A 112 8.49 -14.96 -23.36
C PRO A 112 9.80 -14.47 -22.76
N TYR A 113 10.68 -15.38 -22.38
CA TYR A 113 11.95 -15.08 -21.69
C TYR A 113 12.82 -14.05 -22.43
N ASN A 114 12.89 -14.13 -23.76
CA ASN A 114 13.70 -13.23 -24.60
C ASN A 114 13.17 -11.78 -24.67
N LYS A 115 11.95 -11.52 -24.20
CA LYS A 115 11.34 -10.18 -24.17
C LYS A 115 11.10 -9.65 -22.76
N MET A 116 11.57 -10.37 -21.74
CA MET A 116 11.31 -10.05 -20.33
C MET A 116 11.66 -8.61 -19.98
N GLY A 117 12.85 -8.13 -20.38
CA GLY A 117 13.31 -6.78 -20.03
C GLY A 117 12.39 -5.67 -20.57
N VAL A 118 11.93 -5.79 -21.83
CA VAL A 118 11.04 -4.80 -22.45
C VAL A 118 9.69 -4.75 -21.74
N TYR A 119 9.09 -5.91 -21.48
CA TYR A 119 7.78 -5.95 -20.83
C TYR A 119 7.85 -5.51 -19.36
N MET A 120 8.93 -5.81 -18.63
CA MET A 120 9.15 -5.27 -17.29
C MET A 120 9.31 -3.76 -17.30
N GLY A 121 10.01 -3.19 -18.29
CA GLY A 121 10.09 -1.76 -18.49
C GLY A 121 8.71 -1.12 -18.72
N ILE A 122 7.91 -1.68 -19.62
CA ILE A 122 6.54 -1.23 -19.89
C ILE A 122 5.68 -1.34 -18.60
N PHE A 123 5.78 -2.44 -17.88
CA PHE A 123 5.04 -2.63 -16.62
C PHE A 123 5.37 -1.55 -15.57
N ASN A 124 6.62 -1.14 -15.48
CA ASN A 124 7.02 -0.06 -14.59
C ASN A 124 6.35 1.28 -14.93
N PHE A 125 6.06 1.58 -16.20
CA PHE A 125 5.28 2.77 -16.57
C PHE A 125 3.87 2.72 -15.97
N PHE A 126 3.22 1.55 -15.97
CA PHE A 126 1.91 1.37 -15.32
C PHE A 126 1.94 1.51 -13.81
N ILE A 127 3.11 1.47 -13.18
CA ILE A 127 3.29 1.77 -11.76
C ILE A 127 3.59 3.26 -11.56
N VAL A 128 4.55 3.81 -12.30
CA VAL A 128 5.07 5.17 -12.08
C VAL A 128 4.07 6.25 -12.52
N ILE A 129 3.42 6.10 -13.68
CA ILE A 129 2.48 7.10 -14.18
C ILE A 129 1.31 7.31 -13.21
N PRO A 130 0.60 6.26 -12.72
CA PRO A 130 -0.44 6.44 -11.72
C PRO A 130 0.07 7.04 -10.40
N GLN A 131 1.31 6.77 -10.00
CA GLN A 131 1.89 7.37 -8.78
C GLN A 131 2.06 8.89 -8.93
N ILE A 132 2.54 9.36 -10.09
CA ILE A 132 2.67 10.79 -10.37
C ILE A 132 1.29 11.45 -10.40
N LEU A 133 0.33 10.85 -11.10
CA LEU A 133 -1.04 11.36 -11.18
C LEU A 133 -1.70 11.38 -9.79
N ALA A 134 -1.55 10.31 -9.01
CA ALA A 134 -2.09 10.24 -7.66
C ALA A 134 -1.46 11.29 -6.73
N ALA A 135 -0.16 11.55 -6.84
CA ALA A 135 0.50 12.59 -6.05
C ALA A 135 -0.05 13.98 -6.36
N SER A 136 -0.32 14.28 -7.63
CA SER A 136 -0.87 15.56 -8.07
C SER A 136 -2.36 15.70 -7.68
N ILE A 137 -3.18 14.72 -8.04
CA ILE A 137 -4.64 14.76 -7.81
C ILE A 137 -4.97 14.72 -6.31
N LEU A 138 -4.29 13.87 -5.53
CA LEU A 138 -4.52 13.80 -4.08
C LEU A 138 -4.15 15.09 -3.36
N GLY A 139 -3.16 15.86 -3.86
CA GLY A 139 -2.83 17.17 -3.34
C GLY A 139 -4.03 18.11 -3.40
N ASP A 140 -4.62 18.24 -4.59
CA ASP A 140 -5.78 19.11 -4.82
C ASP A 140 -7.01 18.61 -4.05
N LEU A 141 -7.26 17.30 -4.00
CA LEU A 141 -8.36 16.72 -3.23
C LEU A 141 -8.21 17.00 -1.73
N VAL A 142 -7.01 16.86 -1.18
CA VAL A 142 -6.78 17.15 0.25
C VAL A 142 -7.00 18.61 0.55
N LEU A 143 -6.57 19.53 -0.32
CA LEU A 143 -6.70 20.98 -0.12
C LEU A 143 -8.17 21.43 -0.26
N HIS A 144 -8.84 21.02 -1.33
CA HIS A 144 -10.14 21.59 -1.71
C HIS A 144 -11.35 20.75 -1.25
N LEU A 145 -11.23 19.41 -1.23
CA LEU A 145 -12.35 18.53 -0.89
C LEU A 145 -12.29 18.04 0.56
N PHE A 146 -11.10 17.84 1.09
CA PHE A 146 -10.92 17.26 2.43
C PHE A 146 -10.53 18.27 3.50
N ASN A 147 -10.77 19.58 3.24
CA ASN A 147 -10.48 20.67 4.17
C ASN A 147 -9.06 20.56 4.80
N SER A 148 -8.07 20.24 3.99
CA SER A 148 -6.66 20.03 4.38
C SER A 148 -6.43 18.89 5.39
N LYS A 149 -7.39 17.97 5.55
CA LYS A 149 -7.25 16.82 6.44
C LYS A 149 -6.66 15.63 5.68
N ALA A 150 -5.35 15.44 5.80
CA ALA A 150 -4.60 14.39 5.11
C ALA A 150 -5.10 12.95 5.42
N ILE A 151 -5.76 12.74 6.57
CA ILE A 151 -6.31 11.42 6.95
C ILE A 151 -7.34 10.91 5.94
N PHE A 152 -8.13 11.81 5.34
CA PHE A 152 -9.12 11.42 4.33
C PHE A 152 -8.50 10.94 3.01
N ALA A 153 -7.22 11.22 2.75
CA ALA A 153 -6.52 10.65 1.59
C ALA A 153 -6.26 9.15 1.74
N LEU A 154 -6.18 8.64 2.97
CA LEU A 154 -5.93 7.21 3.24
C LEU A 154 -7.17 6.35 2.95
N VAL A 155 -8.37 6.89 3.14
CA VAL A 155 -9.63 6.15 2.95
C VAL A 155 -9.84 5.73 1.49
N PRO A 156 -9.83 6.65 0.49
CA PRO A 156 -9.92 6.26 -0.92
C PRO A 156 -8.73 5.42 -1.36
N GLY A 157 -7.54 5.64 -0.78
CA GLY A 157 -6.38 4.77 -0.98
C GLY A 157 -6.66 3.32 -0.58
N GLY A 158 -7.25 3.11 0.60
CA GLY A 158 -7.65 1.78 1.07
C GLY A 158 -8.74 1.14 0.20
N ALA A 159 -9.77 1.91 -0.17
CA ALA A 159 -10.84 1.43 -1.04
C ALA A 159 -10.32 1.03 -2.43
N SER A 160 -9.43 1.82 -3.02
CA SER A 160 -8.82 1.50 -4.31
C SER A 160 -7.92 0.25 -4.26
N MET A 161 -7.26 -0.01 -3.13
CA MET A 161 -6.50 -1.27 -2.94
C MET A 161 -7.41 -2.49 -2.96
N VAL A 162 -8.54 -2.46 -2.25
CA VAL A 162 -9.52 -3.55 -2.26
C VAL A 162 -10.07 -3.75 -3.67
N LEU A 163 -10.43 -2.66 -4.35
CA LEU A 163 -10.91 -2.72 -5.73
C LEU A 163 -9.86 -3.32 -6.67
N ALA A 164 -8.59 -2.93 -6.55
CA ALA A 164 -7.49 -3.49 -7.33
C ALA A 164 -7.33 -5.00 -7.07
N GLY A 165 -7.49 -5.44 -5.82
CA GLY A 165 -7.51 -6.85 -5.46
C GLY A 165 -8.61 -7.62 -6.18
N ILE A 166 -9.83 -7.09 -6.20
CA ILE A 166 -10.98 -7.68 -6.90
C ILE A 166 -10.72 -7.75 -8.41
N ILE A 167 -10.22 -6.65 -9.01
CA ILE A 167 -9.90 -6.60 -10.44
C ILE A 167 -8.83 -7.64 -10.82
N THR A 168 -7.88 -7.93 -9.93
CA THR A 168 -6.86 -8.95 -10.18
C THR A 168 -7.46 -10.35 -10.44
N LEU A 169 -8.65 -10.65 -9.94
CA LEU A 169 -9.32 -11.93 -10.19
C LEU A 169 -9.66 -12.14 -11.68
N PHE A 170 -9.87 -11.07 -12.43
CA PHE A 170 -10.20 -11.11 -13.87
C PHE A 170 -8.95 -11.25 -14.75
N VAL A 171 -7.75 -11.13 -14.21
CA VAL A 171 -6.49 -11.29 -14.95
C VAL A 171 -6.29 -12.78 -15.26
N GLU A 172 -5.87 -13.10 -16.48
CA GLU A 172 -5.49 -14.47 -16.86
C GLU A 172 -4.10 -14.80 -16.28
N ASP A 173 -4.05 -15.72 -15.32
CA ASP A 173 -2.79 -16.22 -14.73
C ASP A 173 -2.36 -17.51 -15.44
N LYS A 174 -1.49 -17.38 -16.43
CA LYS A 174 -0.85 -18.53 -17.07
C LYS A 174 0.24 -19.03 -16.14
N LYS A 175 -0.01 -20.19 -15.47
CA LYS A 175 1.05 -20.87 -14.74
C LYS A 175 2.21 -21.08 -15.69
N ALA A 176 3.41 -20.60 -15.33
CA ALA A 176 4.61 -20.95 -16.06
C ALA A 176 4.66 -22.48 -16.16
N LYS A 177 4.66 -23.03 -17.38
CA LYS A 177 4.99 -24.43 -17.58
C LYS A 177 6.46 -24.56 -17.16
N LEU A 178 6.69 -25.16 -16.02
CA LEU A 178 8.00 -25.63 -15.57
C LEU A 178 8.44 -26.78 -16.45
#